data_606dbe18541fe3e8ae68ff83aa90e2f0
#
_entry.id   606dbe18541fe3e8ae68ff83aa90e2f0
#
_cell.length_a   1.000
_cell.length_b   1.000
_cell.length_c   1.000
_cell.angle_alpha   90.00
_cell.angle_beta   90.00
_cell.angle_gamma   90.00
#
_symmetry.space_group_name_H-M   'P 1'
#
loop_
_entity.id
_entity.type
_entity.pdbx_description
1 polymer ?
#
loop_
_entity_poly.entity_id
_entity_poly.type
_entity_poly.pdbx_seq_one_letter_code
_entity_poly.pdbx_strand_id
1 'polypeptide(L)'
;MKVATVAVRLGDNARMNRNDIPLGREVAYPSQYDAGLLFPIPRTQGRAEIGIDTGIDAPPLPFVGHDRWHAYELSWLDARGKPVAATATLAVPAASPMLIESKSLKLYLNSLNAARFESAEYVRDTLVADLSRVAGAAVAVDFGLPPFDTAAGAVCIDGLELDIDDFGPPNAGHLALDGATGDGDAVVEETLRSDLLKSNCPVTGQPDWAGVRIAYRGPRIDRAGLLRYLVSFRDHAEFHEQCVERIFVDVLAHCRPQALSVEARYTRRGGLDINPWRATTGMPVPTSGRDERQ
;
A
#
# COMPACT_ATOMS: atom_id res chain seq x y z
N MET A 1 -21.54 22.87 -25.82
CA MET A 1 -21.05 21.48 -25.92
C MET A 1 -21.60 20.71 -24.73
N LYS A 2 -22.40 19.66 -24.96
CA LYS A 2 -23.04 18.87 -23.90
C LYS A 2 -21.98 17.90 -23.31
N VAL A 3 -21.66 18.04 -22.03
CA VAL A 3 -20.86 17.09 -21.27
C VAL A 3 -21.76 15.87 -21.01
N ALA A 4 -21.41 14.72 -21.59
CA ALA A 4 -22.10 13.47 -21.32
C ALA A 4 -21.60 12.92 -19.97
N THR A 5 -22.45 12.98 -18.96
CA THR A 5 -22.23 12.31 -17.67
C THR A 5 -22.41 10.81 -17.87
N VAL A 6 -21.30 10.07 -17.89
CA VAL A 6 -21.34 8.61 -17.84
C VAL A 6 -21.55 8.20 -16.38
N ALA A 7 -22.81 7.89 -16.04
CA ALA A 7 -23.14 7.27 -14.76
C ALA A 7 -22.65 5.81 -14.79
N VAL A 8 -21.61 5.49 -14.03
CA VAL A 8 -21.22 4.12 -13.75
C VAL A 8 -22.29 3.52 -12.84
N ARG A 9 -23.13 2.65 -13.38
CA ARG A 9 -24.05 1.83 -12.57
C ARG A 9 -23.23 0.82 -11.77
N LEU A 10 -23.23 0.99 -10.45
CA LEU A 10 -22.81 -0.04 -9.49
C LEU A 10 -23.89 -1.13 -9.51
N GLY A 11 -23.66 -2.18 -10.24
CA GLY A 11 -24.53 -3.36 -10.32
C GLY A 11 -23.69 -4.60 -10.59
N ASP A 12 -23.87 -5.57 -9.71
CA ASP A 12 -23.42 -6.96 -9.74
C ASP A 12 -21.96 -7.24 -9.36
N ASN A 13 -21.82 -8.16 -8.39
CA ASN A 13 -20.64 -8.90 -7.93
C ASN A 13 -19.93 -9.69 -9.06
N ALA A 14 -19.57 -9.04 -10.14
CA ALA A 14 -18.74 -9.62 -11.18
C ALA A 14 -17.31 -9.71 -10.64
N ARG A 15 -16.81 -10.93 -10.40
CA ARG A 15 -15.38 -11.19 -10.16
C ARG A 15 -14.59 -10.49 -11.26
N MET A 16 -13.75 -9.53 -10.88
CA MET A 16 -12.89 -8.82 -11.82
C MET A 16 -12.06 -9.84 -12.60
N ASN A 17 -12.15 -9.81 -13.93
CA ASN A 17 -11.34 -10.67 -14.78
C ASN A 17 -9.89 -10.15 -14.73
N ARG A 18 -8.96 -10.94 -14.19
CA ARG A 18 -7.52 -10.58 -14.15
C ARG A 18 -6.96 -10.23 -15.53
N ASN A 19 -7.62 -10.69 -16.60
CA ASN A 19 -7.24 -10.35 -17.96
C ASN A 19 -7.55 -8.90 -18.37
N ASP A 20 -8.32 -8.15 -17.60
CA ASP A 20 -8.64 -6.75 -17.91
C ASP A 20 -7.64 -5.76 -17.30
N ILE A 21 -6.77 -6.24 -16.39
CA ILE A 21 -5.74 -5.43 -15.74
C ILE A 21 -4.63 -5.10 -16.75
N PRO A 22 -4.16 -3.83 -16.87
CA PRO A 22 -3.07 -3.43 -17.78
C PRO A 22 -1.72 -4.06 -17.43
N LEU A 23 -1.50 -4.43 -16.18
CA LEU A 23 -0.28 -5.06 -15.70
C LEU A 23 -0.06 -6.42 -16.40
N GLY A 24 1.19 -6.69 -16.84
CA GLY A 24 1.54 -7.94 -17.55
C GLY A 24 1.33 -7.88 -19.08
N ARG A 25 0.78 -6.79 -19.64
CA ARG A 25 0.64 -6.61 -21.09
C ARG A 25 1.71 -5.67 -21.64
N GLU A 26 2.11 -5.85 -22.90
CA GLU A 26 2.82 -4.83 -23.66
C GLU A 26 1.85 -3.71 -24.00
N VAL A 27 2.11 -2.52 -23.46
CA VAL A 27 1.32 -1.31 -23.74
C VAL A 27 2.28 -0.24 -24.23
N ALA A 28 1.98 0.39 -25.36
CA ALA A 28 2.75 1.53 -25.84
C ALA A 28 2.65 2.68 -24.81
N TYR A 29 3.77 3.36 -24.58
CA TYR A 29 3.76 4.55 -23.73
C TYR A 29 2.93 5.66 -24.40
N PRO A 30 2.05 6.32 -23.65
CA PRO A 30 1.21 7.37 -24.18
C PRO A 30 2.04 8.59 -24.62
N SER A 31 1.66 9.19 -25.73
CA SER A 31 2.30 10.41 -26.25
C SER A 31 1.52 11.69 -25.91
N GLN A 32 0.36 11.55 -25.27
CA GLN A 32 -0.53 12.65 -24.87
C GLN A 32 -1.15 12.34 -23.52
N TYR A 33 -1.46 13.41 -22.77
CA TYR A 33 -2.17 13.28 -21.51
C TYR A 33 -3.50 12.54 -21.69
N ASP A 34 -3.70 11.51 -20.87
CA ASP A 34 -4.90 10.69 -20.88
C ASP A 34 -5.24 10.16 -19.49
N ALA A 35 -6.23 10.74 -18.82
CA ALA A 35 -6.76 10.29 -17.55
C ALA A 35 -7.49 8.93 -17.63
N GLY A 36 -7.85 8.48 -18.83
CA GLY A 36 -8.49 7.18 -19.07
C GLY A 36 -7.55 5.99 -18.89
N LEU A 37 -6.23 6.22 -18.79
CA LEU A 37 -5.24 5.19 -18.53
C LEU A 37 -5.33 4.63 -17.11
N LEU A 38 -5.87 5.39 -16.15
CA LEU A 38 -6.00 4.96 -14.77
C LEU A 38 -7.01 3.83 -14.63
N PHE A 39 -6.60 2.75 -13.99
CA PHE A 39 -7.41 1.55 -13.80
C PHE A 39 -7.73 1.32 -12.32
N PRO A 40 -9.03 1.38 -11.91
CA PRO A 40 -9.45 1.11 -10.55
C PRO A 40 -9.57 -0.39 -10.29
N ILE A 41 -9.14 -0.85 -9.12
CA ILE A 41 -9.32 -2.22 -8.61
C ILE A 41 -10.19 -2.16 -7.36
N PRO A 42 -11.37 -2.82 -7.32
CA PRO A 42 -12.20 -2.86 -6.12
C PRO A 42 -11.46 -3.52 -4.94
N ARG A 43 -11.43 -2.85 -3.78
CA ARG A 43 -10.83 -3.42 -2.57
C ARG A 43 -11.66 -4.55 -1.97
N THR A 44 -12.95 -4.61 -2.29
CA THR A 44 -13.90 -5.58 -1.73
C THR A 44 -13.47 -7.01 -1.92
N GLN A 45 -12.91 -7.36 -3.09
CA GLN A 45 -12.46 -8.71 -3.37
C GLN A 45 -11.30 -9.11 -2.45
N GLY A 46 -10.23 -8.33 -2.41
CA GLY A 46 -9.06 -8.61 -1.57
C GLY A 46 -9.42 -8.64 -0.08
N ARG A 47 -10.31 -7.74 0.36
CA ARG A 47 -10.80 -7.72 1.73
C ARG A 47 -11.60 -8.94 2.12
N ALA A 48 -12.45 -9.44 1.22
CA ALA A 48 -13.18 -10.70 1.45
C ALA A 48 -12.24 -11.90 1.63
N GLU A 49 -11.11 -11.95 0.91
CA GLU A 49 -10.09 -12.99 1.03
C GLU A 49 -9.39 -13.01 2.41
N ILE A 50 -9.40 -11.89 3.12
CA ILE A 50 -8.82 -11.76 4.48
C ILE A 50 -9.90 -11.63 5.57
N GLY A 51 -11.16 -11.97 5.25
CA GLY A 51 -12.26 -12.02 6.21
C GLY A 51 -12.83 -10.66 6.61
N ILE A 52 -12.52 -9.57 5.88
CA ILE A 52 -13.15 -8.26 6.10
C ILE A 52 -14.45 -8.20 5.28
N ASP A 53 -15.58 -8.12 5.99
CA ASP A 53 -16.87 -7.90 5.36
C ASP A 53 -16.96 -6.46 4.80
N THR A 54 -17.45 -6.34 3.57
CA THR A 54 -17.62 -5.07 2.86
C THR A 54 -19.03 -4.94 2.26
N GLY A 55 -19.99 -5.73 2.75
CA GLY A 55 -21.40 -5.68 2.34
C GLY A 55 -22.08 -4.36 2.77
N ILE A 56 -23.35 -4.21 2.39
CA ILE A 56 -24.13 -2.98 2.67
C ILE A 56 -24.28 -2.74 4.18
N ASP A 57 -24.43 -3.82 4.96
CA ASP A 57 -24.58 -3.78 6.41
C ASP A 57 -23.28 -4.17 7.15
N ALA A 58 -22.14 -4.14 6.45
CA ALA A 58 -20.86 -4.49 7.03
C ALA A 58 -20.47 -3.53 8.17
N PRO A 59 -19.79 -4.03 9.21
CA PRO A 59 -19.22 -3.17 10.24
C PRO A 59 -18.17 -2.24 9.63
N PRO A 60 -17.86 -1.12 10.29
CA PRO A 60 -16.75 -0.26 9.89
C PRO A 60 -15.45 -1.06 9.74
N LEU A 61 -14.55 -0.61 8.84
CA LEU A 61 -13.23 -1.23 8.70
C LEU A 61 -12.52 -1.30 10.05
N PRO A 62 -11.80 -2.40 10.36
CA PRO A 62 -11.11 -2.57 11.63
C PRO A 62 -9.89 -1.64 11.78
N PHE A 63 -9.60 -0.82 10.78
CA PHE A 63 -8.47 0.09 10.71
C PHE A 63 -8.83 1.44 10.07
N VAL A 64 -8.00 2.42 10.37
CA VAL A 64 -7.80 3.64 9.59
C VAL A 64 -6.45 3.54 8.87
N GLY A 65 -6.21 4.41 7.88
CA GLY A 65 -4.90 4.41 7.20
C GLY A 65 -4.94 5.03 5.81
N HIS A 66 -3.83 4.85 5.11
CA HIS A 66 -3.65 5.30 3.73
C HIS A 66 -2.62 4.42 3.01
N ASP A 67 -2.64 4.51 1.69
CA ASP A 67 -1.57 4.01 0.83
C ASP A 67 -0.78 5.22 0.34
N ARG A 68 0.47 5.36 0.81
CA ARG A 68 1.37 6.43 0.38
C ARG A 68 2.19 5.93 -0.80
N TRP A 69 2.23 6.73 -1.85
CA TRP A 69 3.03 6.45 -3.04
C TRP A 69 4.07 7.53 -3.22
N HIS A 70 5.25 7.15 -3.67
CA HIS A 70 6.25 8.11 -4.12
C HIS A 70 6.46 7.94 -5.62
N ALA A 71 6.32 9.03 -6.37
CA ALA A 71 6.59 9.11 -7.80
C ALA A 71 7.94 9.81 -8.02
N TYR A 72 8.88 9.09 -8.61
CA TYR A 72 10.26 9.54 -8.80
C TYR A 72 10.49 10.13 -10.19
N GLU A 73 9.63 9.83 -11.15
CA GLU A 73 9.81 10.14 -12.59
C GLU A 73 8.67 11.02 -13.11
N LEU A 74 8.21 12.01 -12.33
CA LEU A 74 7.16 12.93 -12.77
C LEU A 74 7.75 14.02 -13.66
N SER A 75 7.15 14.26 -14.84
CA SER A 75 7.57 15.29 -15.76
C SER A 75 6.42 15.82 -16.61
N TRP A 76 6.52 17.07 -17.04
CA TRP A 76 5.60 17.74 -17.95
C TRP A 76 6.32 18.86 -18.70
N LEU A 77 5.63 19.55 -19.63
CA LEU A 77 6.14 20.74 -20.29
C LEU A 77 5.51 21.99 -19.65
N ASP A 78 6.33 23.00 -19.39
CA ASP A 78 5.83 24.31 -19.00
C ASP A 78 5.08 25.00 -20.17
N ALA A 79 4.50 26.17 -19.95
CA ALA A 79 3.74 26.91 -20.96
C ALA A 79 4.59 27.23 -22.23
N ARG A 80 5.91 27.28 -22.12
CA ARG A 80 6.84 27.52 -23.23
C ARG A 80 7.32 26.22 -23.92
N GLY A 81 6.97 25.06 -23.37
CA GLY A 81 7.40 23.75 -23.88
C GLY A 81 8.75 23.27 -23.36
N LYS A 82 9.29 23.92 -22.34
CA LYS A 82 10.48 23.43 -21.65
C LYS A 82 10.09 22.32 -20.68
N PRO A 83 10.78 21.16 -20.67
CA PRO A 83 10.53 20.10 -19.69
C PRO A 83 10.76 20.54 -18.25
N VAL A 84 9.84 20.16 -17.38
CA VAL A 84 9.95 20.25 -15.92
C VAL A 84 10.01 18.82 -15.39
N ALA A 85 10.93 18.53 -14.49
CA ALA A 85 11.04 17.27 -13.78
C ALA A 85 10.76 17.50 -12.29
N ALA A 86 9.99 16.62 -11.69
CA ALA A 86 9.63 16.70 -10.29
C ALA A 86 9.50 15.29 -9.68
N THR A 87 9.36 15.26 -8.38
CA THR A 87 8.91 14.08 -7.63
C THR A 87 7.60 14.42 -6.92
N ALA A 88 6.81 13.42 -6.58
CA ALA A 88 5.57 13.63 -5.85
C ALA A 88 5.32 12.54 -4.80
N THR A 89 4.63 12.92 -3.75
CA THR A 89 4.05 12.03 -2.74
C THR A 89 2.53 12.05 -2.90
N LEU A 90 1.93 10.87 -3.08
CA LEU A 90 0.48 10.69 -3.19
C LEU A 90 -0.01 9.96 -1.94
N ALA A 91 -1.20 10.28 -1.45
CA ALA A 91 -1.83 9.55 -0.34
C ALA A 91 -3.28 9.21 -0.69
N VAL A 92 -3.53 7.92 -0.85
CA VAL A 92 -4.85 7.35 -1.12
C VAL A 92 -5.43 6.82 0.20
N PRO A 93 -6.61 7.26 0.67
CA PRO A 93 -7.19 6.75 1.91
C PRO A 93 -7.43 5.24 1.85
N ALA A 94 -7.10 4.53 2.92
CA ALA A 94 -7.42 3.09 3.04
C ALA A 94 -8.92 2.82 2.93
N ALA A 95 -9.77 3.78 3.33
CA ALA A 95 -11.22 3.69 3.21
C ALA A 95 -11.75 3.90 1.77
N SER A 96 -10.87 4.24 0.79
CA SER A 96 -11.31 4.36 -0.61
C SER A 96 -11.90 3.03 -1.10
N PRO A 97 -12.95 3.06 -1.93
CA PRO A 97 -13.52 1.83 -2.48
C PRO A 97 -12.60 1.12 -3.47
N MET A 98 -11.69 1.87 -4.11
CA MET A 98 -10.81 1.36 -5.16
C MET A 98 -9.34 1.54 -4.79
N LEU A 99 -8.50 0.57 -5.18
CA LEU A 99 -7.08 0.72 -5.41
C LEU A 99 -6.85 1.36 -6.77
N ILE A 100 -5.71 2.00 -6.96
CA ILE A 100 -5.23 2.44 -8.28
C ILE A 100 -4.18 1.41 -8.74
N GLU A 101 -4.40 0.78 -9.90
CA GLU A 101 -3.47 -0.21 -10.42
C GLU A 101 -2.11 0.44 -10.79
N SER A 102 -1.00 -0.15 -10.33
CA SER A 102 0.32 0.49 -10.33
C SER A 102 0.90 0.78 -11.72
N LYS A 103 0.72 -0.14 -12.69
CA LYS A 103 1.18 0.08 -14.07
C LYS A 103 0.34 1.14 -14.77
N SER A 104 -0.96 1.16 -14.49
CA SER A 104 -1.86 2.18 -15.02
C SER A 104 -1.51 3.57 -14.50
N LEU A 105 -1.18 3.68 -13.21
CA LEU A 105 -0.68 4.93 -12.63
C LEU A 105 0.63 5.38 -13.30
N LYS A 106 1.57 4.44 -13.50
CA LYS A 106 2.81 4.76 -14.21
C LYS A 106 2.55 5.27 -15.64
N LEU A 107 1.69 4.60 -16.40
CA LEU A 107 1.32 5.02 -17.75
C LEU A 107 0.65 6.39 -17.74
N TYR A 108 -0.25 6.63 -16.79
CA TYR A 108 -0.90 7.92 -16.60
C TYR A 108 0.12 9.04 -16.31
N LEU A 109 1.04 8.84 -15.36
CA LEU A 109 2.07 9.83 -15.07
C LEU A 109 2.98 10.08 -16.29
N ASN A 110 3.31 9.05 -17.07
CA ASN A 110 4.07 9.21 -18.31
C ASN A 110 3.30 9.98 -19.39
N SER A 111 1.95 9.94 -19.37
CA SER A 111 1.13 10.71 -20.33
C SER A 111 1.28 12.22 -20.17
N LEU A 112 1.73 12.69 -19.02
CA LEU A 112 2.00 14.10 -18.75
C LEU A 112 3.28 14.60 -19.44
N ASN A 113 4.23 13.72 -19.79
CA ASN A 113 5.58 14.09 -20.25
C ASN A 113 5.59 15.03 -21.47
N ALA A 114 4.60 14.90 -22.36
CA ALA A 114 4.46 15.75 -23.55
C ALA A 114 3.34 16.80 -23.43
N ALA A 115 2.65 16.84 -22.30
CA ALA A 115 1.57 17.77 -22.06
C ALA A 115 2.08 19.11 -21.52
N ARG A 116 1.49 20.23 -22.00
CA ARG A 116 1.81 21.56 -21.54
C ARG A 116 0.88 21.99 -20.42
N PHE A 117 1.43 22.50 -19.34
CA PHE A 117 0.69 23.02 -18.21
C PHE A 117 1.17 24.44 -17.88
N GLU A 118 0.23 25.28 -17.44
CA GLU A 118 0.51 26.67 -17.12
C GLU A 118 1.34 26.82 -15.84
N SER A 119 1.16 25.94 -14.87
CA SER A 119 1.91 25.93 -13.61
C SER A 119 1.98 24.54 -12.97
N ALA A 120 2.86 24.38 -11.99
CA ALA A 120 2.97 23.17 -11.18
C ALA A 120 1.70 22.92 -10.34
N GLU A 121 1.07 23.99 -9.86
CA GLU A 121 -0.20 23.92 -9.11
C GLU A 121 -1.29 23.30 -9.99
N TYR A 122 -1.36 23.70 -11.26
CA TYR A 122 -2.34 23.14 -12.19
C TYR A 122 -2.10 21.64 -12.44
N VAL A 123 -0.83 21.20 -12.54
CA VAL A 123 -0.48 19.77 -12.61
C VAL A 123 -0.93 19.04 -11.35
N ARG A 124 -0.63 19.58 -10.17
CA ARG A 124 -1.06 18.99 -8.89
C ARG A 124 -2.58 18.85 -8.83
N ASP A 125 -3.31 19.90 -9.15
CA ASP A 125 -4.78 19.90 -9.08
C ASP A 125 -5.40 18.91 -10.09
N THR A 126 -4.77 18.75 -11.26
CA THR A 126 -5.13 17.71 -12.24
C THR A 126 -4.91 16.30 -11.66
N LEU A 127 -3.75 16.06 -11.05
CA LEU A 127 -3.45 14.78 -10.39
C LEU A 127 -4.45 14.48 -9.27
N VAL A 128 -4.74 15.46 -8.40
CA VAL A 128 -5.74 15.32 -7.32
C VAL A 128 -7.12 14.95 -7.88
N ALA A 129 -7.58 15.65 -8.92
CA ALA A 129 -8.89 15.41 -9.52
C ALA A 129 -8.99 14.00 -10.13
N ASP A 130 -8.02 13.61 -10.95
CA ASP A 130 -8.03 12.32 -11.65
C ASP A 130 -7.89 11.14 -10.70
N LEU A 131 -6.94 11.20 -9.77
CA LEU A 131 -6.68 10.13 -8.81
C LEU A 131 -7.85 9.99 -7.83
N SER A 132 -8.44 11.10 -7.37
CA SER A 132 -9.62 11.06 -6.48
C SER A 132 -10.84 10.46 -7.18
N ARG A 133 -11.03 10.78 -8.46
CA ARG A 133 -12.12 10.19 -9.26
C ARG A 133 -11.96 8.67 -9.37
N VAL A 134 -10.76 8.17 -9.63
CA VAL A 134 -10.50 6.73 -9.81
C VAL A 134 -10.51 6.00 -8.49
N ALA A 135 -9.95 6.56 -7.43
CA ALA A 135 -9.97 5.97 -6.08
C ALA A 135 -11.38 5.98 -5.46
N GLY A 136 -12.27 6.87 -5.92
CA GLY A 136 -13.58 7.10 -5.32
C GLY A 136 -13.51 7.78 -3.94
N ALA A 137 -12.39 8.46 -3.64
CA ALA A 137 -12.12 9.16 -2.38
C ALA A 137 -11.11 10.28 -2.61
N ALA A 138 -11.07 11.27 -1.72
CA ALA A 138 -10.13 12.39 -1.83
C ALA A 138 -8.68 11.90 -1.70
N VAL A 139 -7.87 12.09 -2.75
CA VAL A 139 -6.44 11.76 -2.79
C VAL A 139 -5.64 13.05 -2.57
N ALA A 140 -4.66 13.00 -1.67
CA ALA A 140 -3.71 14.11 -1.50
C ALA A 140 -2.52 13.94 -2.44
N VAL A 141 -2.00 15.06 -2.97
CA VAL A 141 -0.80 15.10 -3.82
C VAL A 141 0.06 16.28 -3.38
N ASP A 142 1.30 15.97 -3.02
CA ASP A 142 2.32 16.95 -2.69
C ASP A 142 3.55 16.74 -3.58
N PHE A 143 4.17 17.82 -4.07
CA PHE A 143 5.45 17.69 -4.75
C PHE A 143 6.58 17.49 -3.75
N GLY A 144 7.55 16.67 -4.15
CA GLY A 144 8.67 16.27 -3.33
C GLY A 144 8.51 14.88 -2.72
N LEU A 145 9.60 14.40 -2.15
CA LEU A 145 9.69 13.13 -1.44
C LEU A 145 10.06 13.40 0.01
N PRO A 146 9.56 12.57 0.96
CA PRO A 146 9.99 12.65 2.34
C PRO A 146 11.49 12.28 2.47
N PRO A 147 12.16 12.71 3.55
CA PRO A 147 13.54 12.31 3.82
C PRO A 147 13.67 10.81 4.10
N PHE A 148 14.89 10.31 4.13
CA PHE A 148 15.15 8.97 4.65
C PHE A 148 14.90 8.94 6.17
N ASP A 149 14.33 7.80 6.62
CA ASP A 149 13.98 7.56 8.00
C ASP A 149 14.79 6.36 8.53
N THR A 150 15.53 6.56 9.60
CA THR A 150 16.40 5.54 10.19
C THR A 150 15.66 4.52 11.05
N ALA A 151 14.33 4.60 11.19
CA ALA A 151 13.53 3.76 12.09
C ALA A 151 14.05 3.75 13.55
N ALA A 152 14.49 4.90 14.02
CA ALA A 152 15.02 5.04 15.38
C ALA A 152 14.02 4.51 16.42
N GLY A 153 14.51 3.67 17.35
CA GLY A 153 13.70 3.08 18.41
C GLY A 153 12.95 1.79 18.04
N ALA A 154 12.93 1.38 16.76
CA ALA A 154 12.35 0.09 16.38
C ALA A 154 13.33 -1.07 16.63
N VAL A 155 12.82 -2.18 17.19
CA VAL A 155 13.59 -3.41 17.40
C VAL A 155 13.58 -4.23 16.11
N CYS A 156 14.75 -4.42 15.50
CA CYS A 156 14.90 -5.28 14.33
C CYS A 156 14.90 -6.75 14.77
N ILE A 157 14.02 -7.56 14.16
CA ILE A 157 13.89 -8.99 14.47
C ILE A 157 14.61 -9.90 13.46
N ASP A 158 15.22 -9.36 12.43
CA ASP A 158 15.85 -10.12 11.34
C ASP A 158 17.10 -10.91 11.78
N GLY A 159 17.74 -10.47 12.87
CA GLY A 159 18.91 -11.13 13.42
C GLY A 159 18.62 -12.36 14.30
N LEU A 160 17.35 -12.78 14.43
CA LEU A 160 17.00 -13.98 15.16
C LEU A 160 17.46 -15.24 14.40
N GLU A 161 18.21 -16.12 15.07
CA GLU A 161 18.61 -17.41 14.51
C GLU A 161 17.46 -18.39 14.60
N LEU A 162 16.78 -18.65 13.48
CA LEU A 162 15.58 -19.48 13.38
C LEU A 162 15.68 -20.42 12.19
N ASP A 163 15.30 -21.69 12.41
CA ASP A 163 14.98 -22.59 11.31
C ASP A 163 13.60 -22.25 10.75
N ILE A 164 13.52 -22.00 9.44
CA ILE A 164 12.30 -21.62 8.72
C ILE A 164 12.18 -22.52 7.49
N ASP A 165 11.04 -23.20 7.36
CA ASP A 165 10.70 -24.10 6.26
C ASP A 165 9.32 -23.78 5.64
N ASP A 166 8.63 -22.73 6.12
CA ASP A 166 7.32 -22.27 5.68
C ASP A 166 7.46 -20.94 4.90
N PHE A 167 7.29 -21.00 3.57
CA PHE A 167 7.45 -19.87 2.66
C PHE A 167 6.15 -19.44 1.95
N GLY A 168 5.02 -20.06 2.29
CA GLY A 168 3.71 -19.70 1.76
C GLY A 168 2.72 -20.84 1.64
N PRO A 169 1.43 -20.53 1.69
CA PRO A 169 0.79 -19.21 1.85
C PRO A 169 1.00 -18.59 3.24
N PRO A 170 0.68 -17.29 3.45
CA PRO A 170 0.80 -16.63 4.76
C PRO A 170 0.14 -17.45 5.86
N ASN A 171 0.89 -17.74 6.91
CA ASN A 171 0.50 -18.67 7.96
C ASN A 171 0.38 -17.96 9.31
N ALA A 172 -0.82 -17.44 9.61
CA ALA A 172 -1.11 -16.76 10.89
C ALA A 172 -0.97 -17.67 12.12
N GLY A 173 -0.88 -19.01 11.93
CA GLY A 173 -0.59 -19.96 13.01
C GLY A 173 0.78 -19.80 13.68
N HIS A 174 1.71 -19.08 13.04
CA HIS A 174 2.98 -18.70 13.65
C HIS A 174 2.85 -17.56 14.68
N LEU A 175 1.77 -16.77 14.59
CA LEU A 175 1.57 -15.65 15.50
C LEU A 175 1.14 -16.14 16.88
N ALA A 176 1.91 -15.74 17.89
CA ALA A 176 1.67 -16.09 19.29
C ALA A 176 2.10 -14.94 20.21
N LEU A 177 1.67 -15.02 21.46
CA LEU A 177 2.20 -14.19 22.54
C LEU A 177 3.46 -14.82 23.14
N ASP A 178 4.38 -13.98 23.59
CA ASP A 178 5.59 -14.45 24.30
C ASP A 178 5.20 -15.07 25.66
N GLY A 179 5.14 -16.40 25.70
CA GLY A 179 4.84 -17.17 26.90
C GLY A 179 6.04 -17.36 27.86
N ALA A 180 7.25 -16.93 27.47
CA ALA A 180 8.47 -17.23 28.22
C ALA A 180 8.65 -16.39 29.50
N THR A 181 7.93 -15.27 29.64
CA THR A 181 8.14 -14.32 30.73
C THR A 181 7.27 -14.56 31.96
N GLY A 182 6.36 -15.53 31.96
CA GLY A 182 5.45 -15.78 33.09
C GLY A 182 4.43 -14.66 33.38
N ASP A 183 4.63 -13.49 32.79
CA ASP A 183 3.81 -12.29 32.84
C ASP A 183 3.02 -12.12 31.52
N GLY A 184 2.37 -13.18 31.06
CA GLY A 184 1.68 -13.21 29.77
C GLY A 184 0.62 -12.11 29.56
N ASP A 185 0.30 -11.34 30.59
CA ASP A 185 -0.62 -10.20 30.55
C ASP A 185 0.09 -8.82 30.66
N ALA A 186 1.41 -8.80 30.76
CA ALA A 186 2.14 -7.53 30.86
C ALA A 186 2.00 -6.73 29.56
N VAL A 187 1.39 -5.58 29.65
CA VAL A 187 1.21 -4.67 28.51
C VAL A 187 2.55 -3.98 28.22
N VAL A 188 3.04 -4.17 27.00
CA VAL A 188 4.22 -3.47 26.49
C VAL A 188 3.81 -2.46 25.41
N GLU A 189 4.66 -1.48 25.17
CA GLU A 189 4.57 -0.59 24.01
C GLU A 189 5.91 -0.65 23.29
N GLU A 190 5.90 -1.22 22.11
CA GLU A 190 7.11 -1.37 21.31
C GLU A 190 6.83 -1.30 19.81
N THR A 191 7.87 -1.03 19.04
CA THR A 191 7.86 -1.11 17.58
C THR A 191 8.84 -2.19 17.15
N LEU A 192 8.34 -3.22 16.45
CA LEU A 192 9.12 -4.26 15.81
C LEU A 192 9.30 -3.93 14.33
N ARG A 193 10.46 -4.24 13.76
CA ARG A 193 10.70 -4.11 12.32
C ARG A 193 11.36 -5.34 11.74
N SER A 194 11.05 -5.62 10.46
CA SER A 194 11.74 -6.61 9.63
C SER A 194 11.91 -6.08 8.22
N ASP A 195 13.05 -6.34 7.60
CA ASP A 195 13.35 -6.03 6.20
C ASP A 195 13.24 -7.28 5.31
N LEU A 196 12.70 -8.38 5.85
CA LEU A 196 12.60 -9.69 5.19
C LEU A 196 11.23 -9.95 4.55
N LEU A 197 10.26 -9.04 4.70
CA LEU A 197 8.97 -9.19 4.02
C LEU A 197 9.19 -9.22 2.51
N LYS A 198 8.72 -10.30 1.88
CA LYS A 198 8.72 -10.49 0.43
C LYS A 198 7.41 -11.15 0.04
N SER A 199 6.75 -10.59 -0.94
CA SER A 199 5.60 -11.19 -1.64
C SER A 199 5.83 -11.19 -3.14
N ASN A 200 4.81 -11.54 -3.91
CA ASN A 200 4.86 -11.47 -5.37
C ASN A 200 3.67 -10.68 -5.89
N CYS A 201 3.88 -9.99 -6.99
CA CYS A 201 2.78 -9.34 -7.70
C CYS A 201 1.76 -10.39 -8.18
N PRO A 202 0.45 -10.23 -7.91
CA PRO A 202 -0.55 -11.24 -8.25
C PRO A 202 -0.83 -11.34 -9.75
N VAL A 203 -0.28 -10.43 -10.55
CA VAL A 203 -0.46 -10.38 -12.01
C VAL A 203 0.77 -10.85 -12.76
N THR A 204 1.97 -10.43 -12.35
CA THR A 204 3.22 -10.72 -13.08
C THR A 204 4.10 -11.76 -12.40
N GLY A 205 3.83 -12.11 -11.13
CA GLY A 205 4.69 -12.97 -10.33
C GLY A 205 6.03 -12.33 -9.95
N GLN A 206 6.26 -11.05 -10.29
CA GLN A 206 7.49 -10.35 -9.94
C GLN A 206 7.59 -10.15 -8.43
N PRO A 207 8.79 -10.38 -7.81
CA PRO A 207 8.96 -10.21 -6.37
C PRO A 207 8.82 -8.75 -5.93
N ASP A 208 8.16 -8.58 -4.78
CA ASP A 208 7.92 -7.32 -4.09
C ASP A 208 8.54 -7.38 -2.70
N TRP A 209 9.60 -6.61 -2.47
CA TRP A 209 10.34 -6.55 -1.21
C TRP A 209 9.92 -5.34 -0.39
N ALA A 210 9.79 -5.52 0.93
CA ALA A 210 9.46 -4.42 1.83
C ALA A 210 10.18 -4.50 3.16
N GLY A 211 10.42 -3.34 3.77
CA GLY A 211 10.57 -3.21 5.21
C GLY A 211 9.19 -3.08 5.84
N VAL A 212 8.91 -3.83 6.90
CA VAL A 212 7.66 -3.74 7.66
C VAL A 212 7.93 -3.26 9.07
N ARG A 213 7.06 -2.39 9.59
CA ARG A 213 7.08 -1.86 10.96
C ARG A 213 5.75 -2.14 11.62
N ILE A 214 5.78 -2.74 12.81
CA ILE A 214 4.62 -3.10 13.60
C ILE A 214 4.78 -2.43 14.96
N ALA A 215 4.07 -1.31 15.17
CA ALA A 215 4.02 -0.63 16.45
C ALA A 215 2.74 -1.05 17.18
N TYR A 216 2.85 -1.45 18.43
CA TYR A 216 1.70 -1.91 19.17
C TYR A 216 1.81 -1.62 20.67
N ARG A 217 0.66 -1.58 21.31
CA ARG A 217 0.50 -1.60 22.75
C ARG A 217 -0.40 -2.78 23.15
N GLY A 218 0.12 -3.71 23.94
CA GLY A 218 -0.61 -4.92 24.32
C GLY A 218 0.30 -5.99 24.91
N PRO A 219 -0.18 -7.23 25.01
CA PRO A 219 0.65 -8.37 25.41
C PRO A 219 1.84 -8.51 24.47
N ARG A 220 2.99 -8.95 25.02
CA ARG A 220 4.22 -9.09 24.23
C ARG A 220 4.04 -10.15 23.12
N ILE A 221 4.33 -9.76 21.89
CA ILE A 221 4.30 -10.66 20.72
C ILE A 221 5.56 -11.52 20.72
N ASP A 222 5.42 -12.83 20.46
CA ASP A 222 6.56 -13.71 20.16
C ASP A 222 7.25 -13.27 18.86
N ARG A 223 8.46 -12.75 19.03
CA ARG A 223 9.23 -12.20 17.90
C ARG A 223 9.67 -13.29 16.92
N ALA A 224 9.92 -14.51 17.40
CA ALA A 224 10.28 -15.64 16.55
C ALA A 224 9.08 -16.07 15.66
N GLY A 225 7.91 -16.19 16.28
CA GLY A 225 6.67 -16.47 15.56
C GLY A 225 6.32 -15.36 14.57
N LEU A 226 6.46 -14.08 14.97
CA LEU A 226 6.24 -12.96 14.06
C LEU A 226 7.18 -13.01 12.85
N LEU A 227 8.46 -13.31 13.05
CA LEU A 227 9.41 -13.41 11.93
C LEU A 227 9.06 -14.58 11.00
N ARG A 228 8.69 -15.75 11.52
CA ARG A 228 8.19 -16.88 10.69
C ARG A 228 6.96 -16.49 9.91
N TYR A 229 6.01 -15.80 10.54
CA TYR A 229 4.82 -15.30 9.87
C TYR A 229 5.15 -14.36 8.70
N LEU A 230 6.03 -13.37 8.90
CA LEU A 230 6.43 -12.46 7.84
C LEU A 230 7.16 -13.18 6.70
N VAL A 231 7.97 -14.19 7.00
CA VAL A 231 8.67 -14.98 5.98
C VAL A 231 7.71 -15.89 5.20
N SER A 232 6.59 -16.33 5.79
CA SER A 232 5.60 -17.14 5.09
C SER A 232 4.90 -16.43 3.92
N PHE A 233 5.06 -15.11 3.76
CA PHE A 233 4.61 -14.39 2.56
C PHE A 233 5.48 -14.62 1.32
N ARG A 234 6.63 -15.29 1.45
CA ARG A 234 7.69 -15.29 0.44
C ARG A 234 7.26 -15.80 -0.93
N ASP A 235 6.39 -16.79 -1.00
CA ASP A 235 5.86 -17.36 -2.24
C ASP A 235 4.39 -16.98 -2.50
N HIS A 236 3.83 -16.09 -1.65
CA HIS A 236 2.47 -15.60 -1.78
C HIS A 236 2.36 -14.45 -2.79
N ALA A 237 1.26 -14.40 -3.53
CA ALA A 237 0.98 -13.38 -4.52
C ALA A 237 -0.24 -12.53 -4.13
N GLU A 238 -0.01 -11.26 -3.81
CA GLU A 238 -1.03 -10.33 -3.32
C GLU A 238 -0.61 -8.89 -3.62
N PHE A 239 -1.58 -7.95 -3.70
CA PHE A 239 -1.27 -6.52 -3.77
C PHE A 239 -0.65 -6.02 -2.46
N HIS A 240 0.23 -5.03 -2.54
CA HIS A 240 0.94 -4.45 -1.39
C HIS A 240 -0.02 -4.02 -0.28
N GLU A 241 -1.10 -3.34 -0.66
CA GLU A 241 -2.12 -2.83 0.25
C GLU A 241 -2.85 -3.96 0.97
N GLN A 242 -3.18 -5.03 0.24
CA GLN A 242 -3.84 -6.21 0.81
C GLN A 242 -2.90 -6.98 1.75
N CYS A 243 -1.60 -7.12 1.41
CA CYS A 243 -0.60 -7.71 2.30
C CYS A 243 -0.59 -7.01 3.66
N VAL A 244 -0.59 -5.66 3.69
CA VAL A 244 -0.59 -4.90 4.94
C VAL A 244 -1.93 -5.02 5.68
N GLU A 245 -3.05 -5.05 4.98
CA GLU A 245 -4.37 -5.31 5.57
C GLU A 245 -4.42 -6.71 6.19
N ARG A 246 -3.87 -7.74 5.54
CA ARG A 246 -3.74 -9.11 6.07
C ARG A 246 -2.88 -9.14 7.33
N ILE A 247 -1.68 -8.56 7.30
CA ILE A 247 -0.78 -8.51 8.46
C ILE A 247 -1.50 -7.83 9.64
N PHE A 248 -2.22 -6.73 9.38
CA PHE A 248 -2.96 -6.02 10.41
C PHE A 248 -4.05 -6.90 11.04
N VAL A 249 -4.88 -7.55 10.23
CA VAL A 249 -5.98 -8.40 10.70
C VAL A 249 -5.46 -9.63 11.44
N ASP A 250 -4.44 -10.29 10.92
CA ASP A 250 -3.87 -11.49 11.52
C ASP A 250 -3.22 -11.19 12.89
N VAL A 251 -2.42 -10.11 12.97
CA VAL A 251 -1.83 -9.68 14.26
C VAL A 251 -2.90 -9.26 15.25
N LEU A 252 -3.92 -8.52 14.80
CA LEU A 252 -5.05 -8.11 15.66
C LEU A 252 -5.79 -9.34 16.24
N ALA A 253 -6.04 -10.35 15.42
CA ALA A 253 -6.77 -11.55 15.80
C ALA A 253 -5.97 -12.47 16.74
N HIS A 254 -4.70 -12.72 16.43
CA HIS A 254 -3.87 -13.70 17.12
C HIS A 254 -3.13 -13.13 18.34
N CYS A 255 -2.67 -11.88 18.25
CA CYS A 255 -1.89 -11.24 19.33
C CYS A 255 -2.73 -10.29 20.20
N ARG A 256 -3.93 -9.93 19.77
CA ARG A 256 -4.92 -9.11 20.51
C ARG A 256 -4.34 -7.85 21.16
N PRO A 257 -3.57 -7.03 20.44
CA PRO A 257 -3.06 -5.77 20.98
C PRO A 257 -4.22 -4.79 21.25
N GLN A 258 -4.05 -3.92 22.25
CA GLN A 258 -4.99 -2.83 22.55
C GLN A 258 -4.91 -1.71 21.52
N ALA A 259 -3.74 -1.52 20.92
CA ALA A 259 -3.50 -0.60 19.82
C ALA A 259 -2.45 -1.22 18.87
N LEU A 260 -2.65 -1.03 17.57
CA LEU A 260 -1.82 -1.62 16.52
C LEU A 260 -1.65 -0.64 15.36
N SER A 261 -0.45 -0.57 14.84
CA SER A 261 -0.09 0.13 13.60
C SER A 261 0.83 -0.75 12.78
N VAL A 262 0.49 -0.99 11.53
CA VAL A 262 1.30 -1.75 10.56
C VAL A 262 1.59 -0.86 9.36
N GLU A 263 2.85 -0.64 9.07
CA GLU A 263 3.34 0.06 7.88
C GLU A 263 4.31 -0.85 7.13
N ALA A 264 4.14 -0.97 5.80
CA ALA A 264 5.16 -1.56 4.95
C ALA A 264 5.69 -0.51 3.97
N ARG A 265 6.99 -0.58 3.67
CA ARG A 265 7.68 0.29 2.71
C ARG A 265 8.29 -0.58 1.65
N TYR A 266 7.62 -0.63 0.50
CA TYR A 266 8.05 -1.47 -0.61
C TYR A 266 9.15 -0.80 -1.42
N THR A 267 10.06 -1.61 -1.93
CA THR A 267 11.10 -1.14 -2.85
C THR A 267 10.48 -0.64 -4.15
N ARG A 268 11.03 0.44 -4.68
CA ARG A 268 10.54 1.08 -5.89
C ARG A 268 10.66 0.16 -7.11
N ARG A 269 9.61 0.16 -7.95
CA ARG A 269 9.59 -0.46 -9.27
C ARG A 269 9.04 0.49 -10.31
N GLY A 270 9.76 0.65 -11.42
CA GLY A 270 9.30 1.50 -12.52
C GLY A 270 9.07 2.96 -12.14
N GLY A 271 9.84 3.52 -11.22
CA GLY A 271 9.74 4.91 -10.78
C GLY A 271 8.64 5.18 -9.75
N LEU A 272 8.03 4.13 -9.17
CA LEU A 272 7.01 4.22 -8.11
C LEU A 272 7.35 3.28 -6.96
N ASP A 273 7.13 3.69 -5.73
CA ASP A 273 6.98 2.81 -4.57
C ASP A 273 5.61 2.98 -3.91
N ILE A 274 5.20 1.98 -3.14
CA ILE A 274 3.89 1.92 -2.50
C ILE A 274 4.11 1.58 -1.03
N ASN A 275 3.55 2.40 -0.13
CA ASN A 275 3.77 2.30 1.31
C ASN A 275 2.43 2.30 2.05
N PRO A 276 1.76 1.14 2.14
CA PRO A 276 0.50 1.03 2.84
C PRO A 276 0.71 1.13 4.35
N TRP A 277 -0.21 1.82 5.01
CA TRP A 277 -0.30 1.92 6.46
C TRP A 277 -1.72 1.65 6.94
N ARG A 278 -1.85 0.81 7.98
CA ARG A 278 -3.11 0.50 8.66
C ARG A 278 -2.92 0.57 10.17
N ALA A 279 -3.88 1.17 10.87
CA ALA A 279 -3.80 1.29 12.32
C ALA A 279 -5.18 1.26 13.00
N THR A 280 -5.22 0.85 14.25
CA THR A 280 -6.38 1.07 15.11
C THR A 280 -6.59 2.57 15.31
N THR A 281 -7.84 2.98 15.47
CA THR A 281 -8.18 4.40 15.70
C THR A 281 -7.44 4.95 16.92
N GLY A 282 -6.84 6.13 16.78
CA GLY A 282 -6.08 6.80 17.83
C GLY A 282 -4.59 6.54 17.83
N MET A 283 -4.08 5.58 17.01
CA MET A 283 -2.64 5.45 16.80
C MET A 283 -2.09 6.66 16.02
N PRO A 284 -0.89 7.14 16.36
CA PRO A 284 -0.27 8.21 15.62
C PRO A 284 0.02 7.78 14.18
N VAL A 285 -0.17 8.73 13.25
CA VAL A 285 0.29 8.53 11.87
C VAL A 285 1.81 8.40 11.88
N PRO A 286 2.39 7.37 11.24
CA PRO A 286 3.84 7.23 11.19
C PRO A 286 4.47 8.42 10.51
N THR A 287 5.67 8.77 10.96
CA THR A 287 6.46 9.82 10.32
C THR A 287 6.62 9.53 8.84
N SER A 288 6.37 10.56 8.02
CA SER A 288 6.62 10.45 6.59
C SER A 288 8.14 10.27 6.37
N GLY A 289 8.55 9.13 5.83
CA GLY A 289 9.95 8.81 5.60
C GLY A 289 10.10 7.69 4.58
N ARG A 290 11.30 7.57 4.01
CA ARG A 290 11.68 6.50 3.09
C ARG A 290 12.74 5.62 3.72
N ASP A 291 12.73 4.34 3.37
CA ASP A 291 13.84 3.44 3.72
C ASP A 291 14.96 3.56 2.68
N GLU A 292 16.18 3.21 3.05
CA GLU A 292 17.35 3.32 2.17
C GLU A 292 17.25 2.49 0.88
N ARG A 293 16.38 1.47 0.86
CA ARG A 293 16.12 0.63 -0.32
C ARG A 293 15.09 1.21 -1.30
N GLN A 294 14.53 2.38 -1.00
CA GLN A 294 13.52 3.04 -1.84
C GLN A 294 14.11 4.10 -2.78
#